data_890efe733ec847230af4da005f64b7bf
#
_entry.id   890efe733ec847230af4da005f64b7bf
#
_cell.length_a   1.000
_cell.length_b   1.000
_cell.length_c   1.000
_cell.angle_alpha   90.00
_cell.angle_beta   90.00
_cell.angle_gamma   90.00
#
_symmetry.space_group_name_H-M   'P 1'
#
loop_
_entity.id
_entity.type
_entity.pdbx_description
1 polymer ?
#
loop_
_entity_poly.entity_id
_entity_poly.type
_entity_poly.pdbx_seq_one_letter_code
_entity_poly.pdbx_strand_id
1 'polypeptide(L)'
;MKKVLKNIFASALPQIMNIITNLILPSMIIMRFGSEINGLISSIKVIISYVSIIGAGIATATTQKLYEPVAKNDINTVKGMINASNRMFNKFGFIYCFIVLFVAILYPLSLETDIEYITVVLLMLVMSISGASEFFAVGRCRSLLYADQKTYVCTTVQALSIFISLVLAIIMLKFNMNIIVVQLAISLVYVFRAIFLIGYIKTNYPDLSDYKKTKPINSVVEKRKDAMVHQLSGLVVSGSQATILTATLGLESASVYAVYNIVFSGLQSICSNLITALTPFLGREYALNNRKKLLKMYDFIEFMFFNIVTFIYSVTMLMIVPFVTIYTYNADINYIYPIFAAIFVYTSAFYILKMPSNALINISGHFKETRWRAILEAILTLVLSFIFTKKMGINGIVLGTGIALGWRCIDTILYTNKKILLC
;
A
#
# COMPACT_ATOMS: atom_id res chain seq x y z
N MET A 1 1.43 27.14 10.21
CA MET A 1 0.03 26.70 10.09
C MET A 1 -0.43 26.51 8.65
N LYS A 2 -0.35 27.51 7.72
CA LYS A 2 -0.81 27.36 6.32
C LYS A 2 -0.17 26.18 5.56
N LYS A 3 1.16 25.94 5.68
CA LYS A 3 1.84 24.79 5.04
C LYS A 3 1.35 23.44 5.58
N VAL A 4 1.08 23.33 6.88
CA VAL A 4 0.60 22.10 7.50
C VAL A 4 -0.79 21.74 7.02
N LEU A 5 -1.73 22.71 7.01
CA LEU A 5 -3.07 22.52 6.47
C LEU A 5 -3.03 22.12 4.99
N LYS A 6 -2.20 22.79 4.18
CA LYS A 6 -2.01 22.46 2.77
C LYS A 6 -1.51 21.02 2.58
N ASN A 7 -0.56 20.57 3.40
CA ASN A 7 -0.06 19.19 3.36
C ASN A 7 -1.15 18.18 3.74
N ILE A 8 -1.96 18.45 4.78
CA ILE A 8 -3.06 17.56 5.21
C ILE A 8 -4.09 17.39 4.10
N PHE A 9 -4.62 18.50 3.57
CA PHE A 9 -5.60 18.44 2.49
C PHE A 9 -5.04 17.77 1.22
N ALA A 10 -3.82 18.13 0.82
CA ALA A 10 -3.20 17.54 -0.35
C ALA A 10 -2.94 16.03 -0.19
N SER A 11 -2.68 15.54 1.03
CA SER A 11 -2.47 14.12 1.31
C SER A 11 -3.76 13.28 1.26
N ALA A 12 -4.92 13.91 1.44
CA ALA A 12 -6.21 13.24 1.29
C ALA A 12 -6.61 13.02 -0.18
N LEU A 13 -6.18 13.89 -1.09
CA LEU A 13 -6.56 13.84 -2.50
C LEU A 13 -6.20 12.51 -3.20
N PRO A 14 -4.97 11.96 -3.10
CA PRO A 14 -4.64 10.67 -3.71
C PRO A 14 -5.49 9.53 -3.17
N GLN A 15 -5.87 9.58 -1.89
CA GLN A 15 -6.70 8.54 -1.28
C GLN A 15 -8.11 8.53 -1.86
N ILE A 16 -8.72 9.71 -1.99
CA ILE A 16 -10.04 9.88 -2.62
C ILE A 16 -9.99 9.40 -4.08
N MET A 17 -8.97 9.82 -4.84
CA MET A 17 -8.79 9.39 -6.22
C MET A 17 -8.58 7.88 -6.35
N ASN A 18 -7.83 7.26 -5.45
CA ASN A 18 -7.65 5.82 -5.41
C ASN A 18 -8.96 5.07 -5.15
N ILE A 19 -9.79 5.54 -4.19
CA ILE A 19 -11.10 4.95 -3.91
C ILE A 19 -11.97 5.01 -5.17
N ILE A 20 -12.06 6.17 -5.81
CA ILE A 20 -12.85 6.35 -7.04
C ILE A 20 -12.33 5.44 -8.17
N THR A 21 -11.00 5.39 -8.37
CA THR A 21 -10.39 4.54 -9.41
C THR A 21 -10.66 3.07 -9.14
N ASN A 22 -10.51 2.62 -7.91
CA ASN A 22 -10.74 1.23 -7.53
C ASN A 22 -12.23 0.83 -7.63
N LEU A 23 -13.16 1.79 -7.51
CA LEU A 23 -14.59 1.54 -7.73
C LEU A 23 -14.93 1.45 -9.22
N ILE A 24 -14.37 2.32 -10.07
CA ILE A 24 -14.80 2.42 -11.48
C ILE A 24 -14.06 1.44 -12.38
N LEU A 25 -12.72 1.40 -12.27
CA LEU A 25 -11.89 0.70 -13.26
C LEU A 25 -12.09 -0.83 -13.28
N PRO A 26 -12.15 -1.56 -12.15
CA PRO A 26 -12.37 -3.00 -12.18
C PRO A 26 -13.72 -3.40 -12.78
N SER A 27 -14.80 -2.66 -12.45
CA SER A 27 -16.12 -2.93 -13.05
C SER A 27 -16.08 -2.81 -14.58
N MET A 28 -15.46 -1.75 -15.11
CA MET A 28 -15.32 -1.57 -16.56
C MET A 28 -14.44 -2.65 -17.21
N ILE A 29 -13.41 -3.12 -16.51
CA ILE A 29 -12.53 -4.21 -17.00
C ILE A 29 -13.30 -5.53 -17.03
N ILE A 30 -14.04 -5.86 -15.96
CA ILE A 30 -14.85 -7.08 -15.87
C ILE A 30 -15.88 -7.11 -17.00
N MET A 31 -16.65 -6.03 -17.16
CA MET A 31 -17.69 -5.95 -18.21
C MET A 31 -17.14 -6.12 -19.63
N ARG A 32 -15.87 -5.77 -19.86
CA ARG A 32 -15.31 -5.73 -21.19
C ARG A 32 -14.39 -6.90 -21.53
N PHE A 33 -13.55 -7.31 -20.59
CA PHE A 33 -12.51 -8.32 -20.79
C PHE A 33 -12.71 -9.58 -19.95
N GLY A 34 -13.77 -9.59 -19.13
CA GLY A 34 -14.06 -10.70 -18.25
C GLY A 34 -13.34 -10.65 -16.91
N SER A 35 -13.77 -11.54 -16.04
CA SER A 35 -13.30 -11.66 -14.66
C SER A 35 -11.85 -12.17 -14.59
N GLU A 36 -11.46 -13.00 -15.55
CA GLU A 36 -10.11 -13.58 -15.61
C GLU A 36 -9.03 -12.51 -15.79
N ILE A 37 -9.25 -11.56 -16.71
CA ILE A 37 -8.34 -10.42 -16.93
C ILE A 37 -8.29 -9.50 -15.70
N ASN A 38 -9.43 -9.27 -15.03
CA ASN A 38 -9.43 -8.47 -13.79
C ASN A 38 -8.66 -9.18 -12.66
N GLY A 39 -8.81 -10.49 -12.52
CA GLY A 39 -8.05 -11.32 -11.60
C GLY A 39 -6.54 -11.28 -11.89
N LEU A 40 -6.16 -11.41 -13.16
CA LEU A 40 -4.78 -11.30 -13.62
C LEU A 40 -4.16 -9.94 -13.25
N ILE A 41 -4.83 -8.85 -13.57
CA ILE A 41 -4.37 -7.48 -13.22
C ILE A 41 -4.21 -7.33 -11.72
N SER A 42 -5.13 -7.84 -10.92
CA SER A 42 -5.08 -7.79 -9.45
C SER A 42 -3.89 -8.57 -8.91
N SER A 43 -3.62 -9.76 -9.41
CA SER A 43 -2.49 -10.59 -9.04
C SER A 43 -1.15 -9.95 -9.44
N ILE A 44 -1.04 -9.41 -10.65
CA ILE A 44 0.14 -8.68 -11.13
C ILE A 44 0.43 -7.46 -10.23
N LYS A 45 -0.58 -6.68 -9.84
CA LYS A 45 -0.42 -5.53 -8.92
C LYS A 45 0.20 -5.96 -7.59
N VAL A 46 -0.23 -7.08 -7.03
CA VAL A 46 0.30 -7.62 -5.78
C VAL A 46 1.75 -8.04 -5.94
N ILE A 47 2.09 -8.79 -7.00
CA ILE A 47 3.46 -9.22 -7.29
C ILE A 47 4.39 -8.00 -7.44
N ILE A 48 3.98 -6.99 -8.21
CA ILE A 48 4.73 -5.74 -8.38
C ILE A 48 4.93 -5.03 -7.03
N SER A 49 3.92 -5.02 -6.16
CA SER A 49 4.02 -4.40 -4.83
C SER A 49 5.05 -5.11 -3.94
N TYR A 50 5.12 -6.44 -3.97
CA TYR A 50 6.15 -7.20 -3.25
C TYR A 50 7.56 -6.87 -3.72
N VAL A 51 7.77 -6.79 -5.02
CA VAL A 51 9.09 -6.43 -5.56
C VAL A 51 9.44 -4.98 -5.24
N SER A 52 8.46 -4.08 -5.22
CA SER A 52 8.66 -2.65 -4.95
C SER A 52 9.04 -2.33 -3.50
N ILE A 53 8.77 -3.23 -2.53
CA ILE A 53 9.07 -3.00 -1.11
C ILE A 53 10.57 -2.81 -0.84
N ILE A 54 11.42 -3.36 -1.71
CA ILE A 54 12.88 -3.22 -1.62
C ILE A 54 13.28 -1.74 -1.56
N GLY A 55 12.51 -0.86 -2.22
CA GLY A 55 12.74 0.59 -2.24
C GLY A 55 12.16 1.38 -1.07
N ALA A 56 11.12 0.89 -0.42
CA ALA A 56 10.38 1.65 0.59
C ALA A 56 11.25 2.08 1.79
N GLY A 57 12.11 1.20 2.30
CA GLY A 57 13.04 1.52 3.38
C GLY A 57 14.09 2.59 3.03
N ILE A 58 14.44 2.75 1.72
CA ILE A 58 15.41 3.77 1.28
C ILE A 58 14.80 5.15 1.43
N ALA A 59 13.57 5.34 0.94
CA ALA A 59 12.90 6.62 0.99
C ALA A 59 12.75 7.12 2.43
N THR A 60 12.27 6.26 3.34
CA THR A 60 12.06 6.61 4.75
C THR A 60 13.37 6.98 5.45
N ALA A 61 14.40 6.15 5.31
CA ALA A 61 15.71 6.40 5.91
C ALA A 61 16.36 7.69 5.39
N THR A 62 16.28 7.93 4.06
CA THR A 62 16.79 9.14 3.43
C THR A 62 16.06 10.37 3.93
N THR A 63 14.74 10.35 4.00
CA THR A 63 13.93 11.48 4.47
C THR A 63 14.29 11.83 5.91
N GLN A 64 14.40 10.84 6.80
CA GLN A 64 14.76 11.08 8.22
C GLN A 64 16.12 11.75 8.37
N LYS A 65 17.11 11.31 7.60
CA LYS A 65 18.46 11.90 7.66
C LYS A 65 18.55 13.27 7.00
N LEU A 66 17.70 13.58 6.02
CA LEU A 66 17.67 14.87 5.35
C LEU A 66 17.03 15.98 6.19
N TYR A 67 16.22 15.69 7.22
CA TYR A 67 15.56 16.75 8.00
C TYR A 67 16.53 17.76 8.58
N GLU A 68 17.60 17.31 9.22
CA GLU A 68 18.55 18.19 9.89
C GLU A 68 19.38 19.03 8.90
N PRO A 69 20.03 18.46 7.84
CA PRO A 69 20.80 19.26 6.87
C PRO A 69 19.91 20.24 6.09
N VAL A 70 18.67 19.84 5.75
CA VAL A 70 17.73 20.72 5.06
C VAL A 70 17.31 21.88 5.96
N ALA A 71 17.03 21.62 7.25
CA ALA A 71 16.68 22.66 8.21
C ALA A 71 17.83 23.64 8.48
N LYS A 72 19.09 23.17 8.42
CA LYS A 72 20.31 23.99 8.59
C LYS A 72 20.79 24.65 7.30
N ASN A 73 20.14 24.41 6.15
CA ASN A 73 20.56 24.84 4.81
C ASN A 73 21.98 24.37 4.45
N ASP A 74 22.43 23.21 4.96
CA ASP A 74 23.72 22.62 4.61
C ASP A 74 23.64 21.89 3.26
N ILE A 75 23.80 22.68 2.19
CA ILE A 75 23.68 22.24 0.80
C ILE A 75 24.65 21.10 0.48
N ASN A 76 25.89 21.14 1.01
CA ASN A 76 26.90 20.13 0.70
C ASN A 76 26.54 18.76 1.29
N THR A 77 26.09 18.72 2.53
CA THR A 77 25.60 17.48 3.17
C THR A 77 24.34 16.96 2.48
N VAL A 78 23.39 17.83 2.11
CA VAL A 78 22.20 17.47 1.34
C VAL A 78 22.60 16.86 -0.01
N LYS A 79 23.51 17.45 -0.77
CA LYS A 79 24.05 16.89 -2.04
C LYS A 79 24.63 15.50 -1.83
N GLY A 80 25.49 15.32 -0.83
CA GLY A 80 26.12 14.03 -0.53
C GLY A 80 25.10 12.93 -0.16
N MET A 81 24.07 13.26 0.62
CA MET A 81 23.00 12.33 0.99
C MET A 81 22.10 11.99 -0.19
N ILE A 82 21.74 12.97 -1.02
CA ILE A 82 20.95 12.74 -2.24
C ILE A 82 21.74 11.88 -3.23
N ASN A 83 23.06 12.07 -3.37
CA ASN A 83 23.88 11.24 -4.22
C ASN A 83 23.92 9.79 -3.73
N ALA A 84 24.13 9.56 -2.43
CA ALA A 84 24.09 8.24 -1.84
C ALA A 84 22.73 7.54 -2.05
N SER A 85 21.65 8.27 -1.78
CA SER A 85 20.27 7.80 -2.00
C SER A 85 20.02 7.46 -3.47
N ASN A 86 20.42 8.33 -4.40
CA ASN A 86 20.24 8.11 -5.85
C ASN A 86 20.98 6.84 -6.33
N ARG A 87 22.23 6.64 -5.88
CA ARG A 87 22.98 5.41 -6.22
C ARG A 87 22.25 4.16 -5.75
N MET A 88 21.68 4.21 -4.55
CA MET A 88 20.92 3.09 -4.01
C MET A 88 19.61 2.87 -4.74
N PHE A 89 18.84 3.91 -4.98
CA PHE A 89 17.60 3.79 -5.76
C PHE A 89 17.88 3.22 -7.14
N ASN A 90 18.92 3.65 -7.83
CA ASN A 90 19.31 3.08 -9.13
C ASN A 90 19.71 1.60 -9.00
N LYS A 91 20.55 1.24 -8.02
CA LYS A 91 20.95 -0.15 -7.80
C LYS A 91 19.71 -1.06 -7.58
N PHE A 92 18.80 -0.65 -6.72
CA PHE A 92 17.59 -1.41 -6.45
C PHE A 92 16.57 -1.32 -7.59
N GLY A 93 16.57 -0.26 -8.36
CA GLY A 93 15.79 -0.15 -9.60
C GLY A 93 16.21 -1.17 -10.65
N PHE A 94 17.52 -1.40 -10.84
CA PHE A 94 18.01 -2.47 -11.72
C PHE A 94 17.66 -3.86 -11.18
N ILE A 95 17.78 -4.08 -9.87
CA ILE A 95 17.36 -5.34 -9.24
C ILE A 95 15.85 -5.55 -9.44
N TYR A 96 15.03 -4.50 -9.24
CA TYR A 96 13.60 -4.52 -9.51
C TYR A 96 13.29 -4.93 -10.94
N CYS A 97 13.91 -4.28 -11.93
CA CYS A 97 13.69 -4.60 -13.35
C CYS A 97 14.09 -6.06 -13.67
N PHE A 98 15.21 -6.55 -13.12
CA PHE A 98 15.65 -7.92 -13.30
C PHE A 98 14.66 -8.93 -12.70
N ILE A 99 14.21 -8.70 -11.46
CA ILE A 99 13.22 -9.57 -10.80
C ILE A 99 11.89 -9.57 -11.56
N VAL A 100 11.42 -8.39 -11.98
CA VAL A 100 10.17 -8.28 -12.74
C VAL A 100 10.27 -9.01 -14.07
N LEU A 101 11.38 -8.87 -14.81
CA LEU A 101 11.59 -9.59 -16.05
C LEU A 101 11.58 -11.11 -15.86
N PHE A 102 12.28 -11.58 -14.82
CA PHE A 102 12.32 -13.00 -14.48
C PHE A 102 10.93 -13.55 -14.10
N VAL A 103 10.21 -12.82 -13.24
CA VAL A 103 8.84 -13.21 -12.84
C VAL A 103 7.87 -13.10 -14.02
N ALA A 104 8.01 -12.11 -14.91
CA ALA A 104 7.16 -11.98 -16.10
C ALA A 104 7.24 -13.18 -17.04
N ILE A 105 8.41 -13.82 -17.12
CA ILE A 105 8.60 -15.04 -17.93
C ILE A 105 8.05 -16.27 -17.20
N LEU A 106 8.24 -16.39 -15.88
CA LEU A 106 7.86 -17.60 -15.14
C LEU A 106 6.39 -17.61 -14.71
N TYR A 107 5.81 -16.45 -14.41
CA TYR A 107 4.47 -16.35 -13.86
C TYR A 107 3.39 -16.95 -14.78
N PRO A 108 3.38 -16.69 -16.10
CA PRO A 108 2.39 -17.32 -16.99
C PRO A 108 2.47 -18.85 -17.01
N LEU A 109 3.66 -19.43 -16.81
CA LEU A 109 3.84 -20.89 -16.77
C LEU A 109 3.20 -21.55 -15.54
N SER A 110 2.93 -20.77 -14.50
CA SER A 110 2.28 -21.23 -13.28
C SER A 110 0.76 -21.00 -13.25
N LEU A 111 0.21 -20.41 -14.32
CA LEU A 111 -1.21 -20.11 -14.44
C LEU A 111 -1.92 -21.18 -15.27
N GLU A 112 -3.03 -21.66 -14.76
CA GLU A 112 -4.03 -22.41 -15.54
C GLU A 112 -5.05 -21.39 -16.08
N THR A 113 -4.87 -20.92 -17.32
CA THR A 113 -5.64 -19.81 -17.91
C THR A 113 -5.69 -19.96 -19.43
N ASP A 114 -6.78 -19.52 -20.03
CA ASP A 114 -6.93 -19.42 -21.49
C ASP A 114 -6.27 -18.14 -22.07
N ILE A 115 -5.74 -17.27 -21.23
CA ILE A 115 -5.07 -16.03 -21.66
C ILE A 115 -3.73 -16.38 -22.30
N GLU A 116 -3.49 -15.87 -23.50
CA GLU A 116 -2.24 -16.07 -24.23
C GLU A 116 -1.02 -15.69 -23.37
N TYR A 117 -0.01 -16.56 -23.36
CA TYR A 117 1.26 -16.38 -22.65
C TYR A 117 1.85 -14.98 -22.83
N ILE A 118 1.91 -14.52 -24.10
CA ILE A 118 2.51 -13.23 -24.45
C ILE A 118 1.71 -12.05 -23.85
N THR A 119 0.40 -12.18 -23.75
CA THR A 119 -0.48 -11.16 -23.16
C THR A 119 -0.19 -10.99 -21.67
N VAL A 120 0.00 -12.08 -20.92
CA VAL A 120 0.36 -12.03 -19.48
C VAL A 120 1.73 -11.39 -19.29
N VAL A 121 2.74 -11.79 -20.10
CA VAL A 121 4.08 -11.20 -20.06
C VAL A 121 4.04 -9.69 -20.33
N LEU A 122 3.36 -9.28 -21.41
CA LEU A 122 3.27 -7.87 -21.78
C LEU A 122 2.53 -7.03 -20.71
N LEU A 123 1.42 -7.53 -20.16
CA LEU A 123 0.70 -6.86 -19.07
C LEU A 123 1.60 -6.65 -17.85
N MET A 124 2.37 -7.68 -17.48
CA MET A 124 3.26 -7.59 -16.33
C MET A 124 4.39 -6.58 -16.56
N LEU A 125 5.02 -6.58 -17.73
CA LEU A 125 6.07 -5.64 -18.08
C LEU A 125 5.54 -4.20 -18.13
N VAL A 126 4.40 -3.99 -18.79
CA VAL A 126 3.77 -2.68 -18.93
C VAL A 126 3.37 -2.11 -17.57
N MET A 127 2.72 -2.91 -16.72
CA MET A 127 2.29 -2.45 -15.39
C MET A 127 3.48 -2.16 -14.46
N SER A 128 4.61 -2.86 -14.64
CA SER A 128 5.83 -2.65 -13.85
C SER A 128 6.55 -1.33 -14.13
N ILE A 129 6.28 -0.66 -15.27
CA ILE A 129 6.85 0.65 -15.60
C ILE A 129 6.56 1.68 -14.50
N SER A 130 5.37 1.64 -13.91
CA SER A 130 5.01 2.53 -12.80
C SER A 130 5.93 2.35 -11.59
N GLY A 131 6.23 1.10 -11.21
CA GLY A 131 7.17 0.76 -10.14
C GLY A 131 8.61 1.17 -10.48
N ALA A 132 9.07 0.92 -11.71
CA ALA A 132 10.38 1.35 -12.16
C ALA A 132 10.54 2.89 -12.05
N SER A 133 9.52 3.66 -12.43
CA SER A 133 9.54 5.13 -12.30
C SER A 133 9.73 5.60 -10.85
N GLU A 134 9.21 4.86 -9.88
CA GLU A 134 9.39 5.13 -8.44
C GLU A 134 10.87 5.00 -8.04
N PHE A 135 11.57 3.96 -8.49
CA PHE A 135 12.99 3.76 -8.19
C PHE A 135 13.88 4.78 -8.91
N PHE A 136 13.74 4.96 -10.19
CA PHE A 136 14.68 5.79 -10.97
C PHE A 136 14.48 7.30 -10.81
N ALA A 137 13.30 7.73 -10.33
CA ALA A 137 12.98 9.15 -10.27
C ALA A 137 12.26 9.58 -9.00
N VAL A 138 11.06 9.04 -8.74
CA VAL A 138 10.12 9.59 -7.74
C VAL A 138 10.65 9.45 -6.32
N GLY A 139 11.27 8.32 -5.97
CA GLY A 139 11.71 8.02 -4.60
C GLY A 139 12.68 9.06 -4.04
N ARG A 140 13.70 9.45 -4.82
CA ARG A 140 14.66 10.49 -4.43
C ARG A 140 14.02 11.88 -4.33
N CYS A 141 13.14 12.21 -5.30
CA CYS A 141 12.43 13.49 -5.31
C CYS A 141 11.51 13.61 -4.10
N ARG A 142 10.79 12.54 -3.77
CA ARG A 142 9.92 12.47 -2.62
C ARG A 142 10.69 12.65 -1.31
N SER A 143 11.83 11.99 -1.14
CA SER A 143 12.63 12.09 0.08
C SER A 143 13.06 13.52 0.36
N LEU A 144 13.50 14.28 -0.65
CA LEU A 144 13.88 15.69 -0.51
C LEU A 144 12.67 16.57 -0.19
N LEU A 145 11.58 16.45 -0.94
CA LEU A 145 10.39 17.29 -0.78
C LEU A 145 9.70 17.05 0.57
N TYR A 146 9.75 15.82 1.09
CA TYR A 146 9.25 15.50 2.42
C TYR A 146 10.12 16.11 3.51
N ALA A 147 11.45 16.07 3.35
CA ALA A 147 12.37 16.70 4.30
C ALA A 147 12.19 18.22 4.32
N ASP A 148 11.90 18.86 3.18
CA ASP A 148 11.62 20.31 3.08
C ASP A 148 10.15 20.68 3.36
N GLN A 149 9.36 19.78 3.96
CA GLN A 149 7.95 20.00 4.30
C GLN A 149 7.07 20.41 3.10
N LYS A 150 7.47 20.07 1.88
CA LYS A 150 6.73 20.27 0.63
C LYS A 150 6.02 19.00 0.16
N THR A 151 5.51 18.21 1.09
CA THR A 151 4.77 16.95 0.83
C THR A 151 3.61 17.16 -0.14
N TYR A 152 2.94 18.34 -0.05
CA TYR A 152 1.83 18.69 -0.91
C TYR A 152 2.16 18.63 -2.40
N VAL A 153 3.40 18.90 -2.81
CA VAL A 153 3.80 18.80 -4.23
C VAL A 153 3.70 17.36 -4.72
N CYS A 154 4.29 16.43 -3.97
CA CYS A 154 4.25 15.00 -4.33
C CYS A 154 2.84 14.45 -4.34
N THR A 155 2.04 14.79 -3.32
CA THR A 155 0.68 14.27 -3.15
C THR A 155 -0.29 14.86 -4.17
N THR A 156 -0.20 16.15 -4.50
CA THR A 156 -1.05 16.75 -5.54
C THR A 156 -0.72 16.19 -6.92
N VAL A 157 0.57 16.06 -7.27
CA VAL A 157 0.97 15.47 -8.55
C VAL A 157 0.56 14.01 -8.62
N GLN A 158 0.62 13.27 -7.51
CA GLN A 158 0.12 11.89 -7.44
C GLN A 158 -1.40 11.83 -7.68
N ALA A 159 -2.18 12.69 -7.03
CA ALA A 159 -3.63 12.74 -7.22
C ALA A 159 -4.00 13.07 -8.67
N LEU A 160 -3.33 14.05 -9.29
CA LEU A 160 -3.51 14.38 -10.69
C LEU A 160 -3.17 13.20 -11.61
N SER A 161 -2.08 12.49 -11.32
CA SER A 161 -1.70 11.30 -12.10
C SER A 161 -2.75 10.21 -12.03
N ILE A 162 -3.30 9.93 -10.84
CA ILE A 162 -4.37 8.95 -10.67
C ILE A 162 -5.62 9.39 -11.44
N PHE A 163 -6.00 10.65 -11.34
CA PHE A 163 -7.15 11.21 -12.06
C PHE A 163 -6.98 11.10 -13.58
N ILE A 164 -5.85 11.54 -14.11
CA ILE A 164 -5.54 11.45 -15.56
C ILE A 164 -5.53 9.99 -16.01
N SER A 165 -4.92 9.09 -15.25
CA SER A 165 -4.92 7.65 -15.55
C SER A 165 -6.32 7.07 -15.62
N LEU A 166 -7.21 7.45 -14.68
CA LEU A 166 -8.61 7.02 -14.68
C LEU A 166 -9.35 7.52 -15.90
N VAL A 167 -9.25 8.82 -16.21
CA VAL A 167 -9.91 9.42 -17.37
C VAL A 167 -9.44 8.77 -18.68
N LEU A 168 -8.12 8.60 -18.86
CA LEU A 168 -7.57 7.92 -20.03
C LEU A 168 -8.06 6.47 -20.13
N ALA A 169 -8.05 5.72 -19.03
CA ALA A 169 -8.54 4.36 -19.01
C ALA A 169 -10.02 4.28 -19.42
N ILE A 170 -10.89 5.16 -18.88
CA ILE A 170 -12.31 5.20 -19.22
C ILE A 170 -12.50 5.49 -20.73
N ILE A 171 -11.79 6.49 -21.27
CA ILE A 171 -11.85 6.86 -22.69
C ILE A 171 -11.42 5.66 -23.54
N MET A 172 -10.26 5.07 -23.28
CA MET A 172 -9.73 3.97 -24.07
C MET A 172 -10.60 2.71 -24.00
N LEU A 173 -11.18 2.42 -22.82
CA LEU A 173 -12.13 1.32 -22.66
C LEU A 173 -13.41 1.56 -23.47
N LYS A 174 -13.92 2.79 -23.51
CA LYS A 174 -15.08 3.13 -24.39
C LYS A 174 -14.77 3.02 -25.87
N PHE A 175 -13.54 3.34 -26.29
CA PHE A 175 -13.08 3.19 -27.69
C PHE A 175 -12.64 1.76 -28.04
N ASN A 176 -12.95 0.78 -27.23
CA ASN A 176 -12.67 -0.63 -27.50
C ASN A 176 -11.17 -0.97 -27.66
N MET A 177 -10.28 -0.24 -27.00
CA MET A 177 -8.85 -0.51 -27.03
C MET A 177 -8.47 -1.80 -26.28
N ASN A 178 -7.38 -2.45 -26.72
CA ASN A 178 -6.83 -3.63 -26.06
C ASN A 178 -6.35 -3.30 -24.63
N ILE A 179 -6.50 -4.24 -23.70
CA ILE A 179 -6.14 -4.08 -22.29
C ILE A 179 -4.65 -3.72 -22.10
N ILE A 180 -3.75 -4.24 -22.93
CA ILE A 180 -2.32 -3.93 -22.89
C ILE A 180 -2.11 -2.43 -23.17
N VAL A 181 -2.80 -1.89 -24.18
CA VAL A 181 -2.71 -0.46 -24.56
C VAL A 181 -3.28 0.42 -23.46
N VAL A 182 -4.38 0.03 -22.83
CA VAL A 182 -4.97 0.73 -21.68
C VAL A 182 -3.97 0.78 -20.51
N GLN A 183 -3.37 -0.36 -20.15
CA GLN A 183 -2.40 -0.42 -19.06
C GLN A 183 -1.10 0.33 -19.38
N LEU A 184 -0.69 0.35 -20.66
CA LEU A 184 0.46 1.14 -21.12
C LEU A 184 0.20 2.65 -20.94
N ALA A 185 -0.98 3.13 -21.33
CA ALA A 185 -1.35 4.53 -21.16
C ALA A 185 -1.34 4.92 -19.67
N ILE A 186 -1.93 4.10 -18.80
CA ILE A 186 -1.89 4.29 -17.34
C ILE A 186 -0.44 4.39 -16.85
N SER A 187 0.42 3.47 -17.27
CA SER A 187 1.83 3.41 -16.83
C SER A 187 2.63 4.61 -17.32
N LEU A 188 2.37 5.10 -18.54
CA LEU A 188 3.02 6.30 -19.07
C LEU A 188 2.67 7.56 -18.26
N VAL A 189 1.46 7.69 -17.73
CA VAL A 189 1.10 8.81 -16.85
C VAL A 189 2.02 8.84 -15.62
N TYR A 190 2.39 7.69 -15.06
CA TYR A 190 3.34 7.64 -13.93
C TYR A 190 4.77 8.02 -14.34
N VAL A 191 5.17 7.75 -15.58
CA VAL A 191 6.44 8.23 -16.13
C VAL A 191 6.42 9.76 -16.27
N PHE A 192 5.34 10.34 -16.80
CA PHE A 192 5.17 11.80 -16.86
C PHE A 192 5.20 12.44 -15.46
N ARG A 193 4.58 11.81 -14.46
CA ARG A 193 4.69 12.23 -13.05
C ARG A 193 6.16 12.31 -12.61
N ALA A 194 6.95 11.30 -12.94
CA ALA A 194 8.37 11.25 -12.59
C ALA A 194 9.17 12.39 -13.26
N ILE A 195 8.93 12.63 -14.55
CA ILE A 195 9.55 13.71 -15.33
C ILE A 195 9.19 15.07 -14.71
N PHE A 196 7.91 15.30 -14.37
CA PHE A 196 7.46 16.52 -13.75
C PHE A 196 8.16 16.78 -12.40
N LEU A 197 8.26 15.76 -11.53
CA LEU A 197 8.93 15.92 -10.23
C LEU A 197 10.43 16.21 -10.38
N ILE A 198 11.11 15.60 -11.36
CA ILE A 198 12.51 15.92 -11.66
C ILE A 198 12.63 17.37 -12.14
N GLY A 199 11.75 17.82 -13.05
CA GLY A 199 11.70 19.19 -13.53
C GLY A 199 11.47 20.18 -12.40
N TYR A 200 10.50 19.89 -11.52
CA TYR A 200 10.21 20.72 -10.34
C TYR A 200 11.42 20.88 -9.43
N ILE A 201 12.17 19.80 -9.18
CA ILE A 201 13.39 19.89 -8.35
C ILE A 201 14.48 20.70 -9.05
N LYS A 202 14.71 20.50 -10.33
CA LYS A 202 15.71 21.28 -11.09
C LYS A 202 15.44 22.79 -11.03
N THR A 203 14.16 23.19 -11.13
CA THR A 203 13.77 24.60 -11.12
C THR A 203 13.80 25.21 -9.72
N ASN A 204 13.34 24.49 -8.69
CA ASN A 204 13.18 25.04 -7.34
C ASN A 204 14.41 24.81 -6.43
N TYR A 205 15.35 23.95 -6.84
CA TYR A 205 16.58 23.62 -6.10
C TYR A 205 17.80 23.63 -7.04
N PRO A 206 18.12 24.78 -7.68
CA PRO A 206 19.21 24.87 -8.65
C PRO A 206 20.56 24.46 -8.04
N ASP A 207 20.75 24.77 -6.75
CA ASP A 207 21.98 24.43 -6.01
C ASP A 207 22.21 22.90 -5.91
N LEU A 208 21.17 22.09 -6.07
CA LEU A 208 21.29 20.63 -6.05
C LEU A 208 21.58 20.03 -7.43
N SER A 209 21.71 20.82 -8.50
CA SER A 209 21.96 20.30 -9.87
C SER A 209 23.21 19.42 -9.97
N ASP A 210 24.27 19.77 -9.24
CA ASP A 210 25.57 19.10 -9.26
C ASP A 210 25.75 18.00 -8.18
N TYR A 211 24.66 17.52 -7.55
CA TYR A 211 24.74 16.52 -6.46
C TYR A 211 25.55 15.27 -6.83
N LYS A 212 25.60 14.88 -8.10
CA LYS A 212 26.34 13.70 -8.57
C LYS A 212 27.85 13.83 -8.44
N LYS A 213 28.37 15.08 -8.42
CA LYS A 213 29.80 15.37 -8.26
C LYS A 213 30.26 15.32 -6.80
N THR A 214 29.32 15.38 -5.84
CA THR A 214 29.63 15.38 -4.40
C THR A 214 29.86 13.95 -3.91
N LYS A 215 30.82 13.75 -2.98
CA LYS A 215 31.06 12.43 -2.38
C LYS A 215 29.79 11.91 -1.68
N PRO A 216 29.36 10.65 -1.92
CA PRO A 216 28.17 10.11 -1.31
C PRO A 216 28.37 9.87 0.19
N ILE A 217 27.37 10.24 1.00
CA ILE A 217 27.35 10.03 2.46
C ILE A 217 26.51 8.78 2.75
N ASN A 218 27.17 7.66 2.99
CA ASN A 218 26.51 6.35 3.12
C ASN A 218 25.83 6.09 4.48
N SER A 219 25.99 6.95 5.49
CA SER A 219 25.35 6.81 6.81
C SER A 219 23.81 6.80 6.78
N VAL A 220 23.24 7.14 5.63
CA VAL A 220 21.79 7.18 5.38
C VAL A 220 21.14 5.77 5.49
N VAL A 221 21.93 4.69 5.44
CA VAL A 221 21.44 3.35 5.13
C VAL A 221 21.43 2.37 6.31
N GLU A 222 22.11 2.72 7.41
CA GLU A 222 22.48 1.75 8.45
C GLU A 222 21.33 1.19 9.34
N LYS A 223 20.20 1.89 9.50
CA LYS A 223 19.12 1.51 10.43
C LYS A 223 17.85 0.93 9.77
N ARG A 224 17.99 0.16 8.68
CA ARG A 224 16.85 -0.22 7.80
C ARG A 224 16.16 -1.54 8.12
N LYS A 225 16.85 -2.50 8.74
CA LYS A 225 16.40 -3.90 8.75
C LYS A 225 15.08 -4.12 9.48
N ASP A 226 14.89 -3.54 10.66
CA ASP A 226 13.70 -3.81 11.47
C ASP A 226 12.42 -3.18 10.88
N ALA A 227 12.52 -1.95 10.37
CA ALA A 227 11.39 -1.31 9.68
C ALA A 227 11.01 -2.04 8.38
N MET A 228 11.99 -2.57 7.63
CA MET A 228 11.73 -3.38 6.44
C MET A 228 10.99 -4.67 6.77
N VAL A 229 11.33 -5.35 7.86
CA VAL A 229 10.63 -6.57 8.29
C VAL A 229 9.16 -6.29 8.58
N HIS A 230 8.85 -5.22 9.31
CA HIS A 230 7.45 -4.83 9.57
C HIS A 230 6.68 -4.49 8.28
N GLN A 231 7.32 -3.76 7.35
CA GLN A 231 6.70 -3.43 6.07
C GLN A 231 6.47 -4.67 5.20
N LEU A 232 7.45 -5.58 5.14
CA LEU A 232 7.34 -6.83 4.39
C LEU A 232 6.23 -7.71 4.98
N SER A 233 6.21 -7.89 6.31
CA SER A 233 5.15 -8.65 6.98
C SER A 233 3.76 -8.04 6.71
N GLY A 234 3.64 -6.72 6.77
CA GLY A 234 2.40 -6.01 6.46
C GLY A 234 1.91 -6.24 5.03
N LEU A 235 2.81 -6.22 4.04
CA LEU A 235 2.45 -6.52 2.64
C LEU A 235 2.07 -7.97 2.43
N VAL A 236 2.74 -8.91 3.07
CA VAL A 236 2.36 -10.33 3.03
C VAL A 236 0.95 -10.50 3.57
N VAL A 237 0.64 -9.90 4.71
CA VAL A 237 -0.69 -9.97 5.33
C VAL A 237 -1.78 -9.34 4.47
N SER A 238 -1.49 -8.23 3.75
CA SER A 238 -2.50 -7.51 2.97
C SER A 238 -2.61 -7.93 1.51
N GLY A 239 -1.60 -8.59 0.95
CA GLY A 239 -1.52 -8.87 -0.49
C GLY A 239 -1.48 -10.35 -0.87
N SER A 240 -1.16 -11.26 0.06
CA SER A 240 -0.99 -12.68 -0.27
C SER A 240 -2.28 -13.38 -0.74
N GLN A 241 -3.44 -12.86 -0.36
CA GLN A 241 -4.73 -13.48 -0.66
C GLN A 241 -4.98 -13.63 -2.16
N ALA A 242 -4.78 -12.57 -2.93
CA ALA A 242 -4.96 -12.61 -4.38
C ALA A 242 -4.00 -13.64 -5.03
N THR A 243 -2.74 -13.66 -4.58
CA THR A 243 -1.73 -14.60 -5.11
C THR A 243 -2.06 -16.06 -4.75
N ILE A 244 -2.49 -16.32 -3.51
CA ILE A 244 -2.89 -17.67 -3.07
C ILE A 244 -4.12 -18.14 -3.86
N LEU A 245 -5.13 -17.28 -4.04
CA LEU A 245 -6.34 -17.62 -4.81
C LEU A 245 -5.99 -17.90 -6.26
N THR A 246 -5.17 -17.06 -6.90
CA THR A 246 -4.71 -17.31 -8.28
C THR A 246 -4.03 -18.67 -8.41
N ALA A 247 -3.15 -19.01 -7.46
CA ALA A 247 -2.37 -20.25 -7.49
C ALA A 247 -3.19 -21.52 -7.14
N THR A 248 -4.33 -21.37 -6.46
CA THR A 248 -5.11 -22.53 -5.96
C THR A 248 -6.46 -22.71 -6.62
N LEU A 249 -7.12 -21.63 -7.01
CA LEU A 249 -8.50 -21.60 -7.52
C LEU A 249 -8.64 -20.82 -8.84
N GLY A 250 -7.53 -20.31 -9.38
CA GLY A 250 -7.51 -19.57 -10.65
C GLY A 250 -7.81 -18.07 -10.53
N LEU A 251 -7.73 -17.40 -11.68
CA LEU A 251 -7.82 -15.94 -11.79
C LEU A 251 -9.22 -15.39 -11.49
N GLU A 252 -10.27 -16.14 -11.78
CA GLU A 252 -11.65 -15.74 -11.49
C GLU A 252 -11.88 -15.56 -9.98
N SER A 253 -11.38 -16.49 -9.17
CA SER A 253 -11.46 -16.38 -7.70
C SER A 253 -10.68 -15.20 -7.15
N ALA A 254 -9.53 -14.86 -7.76
CA ALA A 254 -8.79 -13.65 -7.43
C ALA A 254 -9.57 -12.38 -7.81
N SER A 255 -10.33 -12.41 -8.92
CA SER A 255 -11.24 -11.31 -9.31
C SER A 255 -12.38 -11.13 -8.30
N VAL A 256 -13.02 -12.21 -7.86
CA VAL A 256 -14.04 -12.16 -6.80
C VAL A 256 -13.47 -11.48 -5.55
N TYR A 257 -12.32 -11.97 -5.06
CA TYR A 257 -11.65 -11.36 -3.90
C TYR A 257 -11.36 -9.87 -4.12
N ALA A 258 -10.88 -9.49 -5.29
CA ALA A 258 -10.53 -8.12 -5.61
C ALA A 258 -11.73 -7.17 -5.51
N VAL A 259 -12.92 -7.58 -5.97
CA VAL A 259 -14.17 -6.81 -5.89
C VAL A 259 -14.55 -6.54 -4.43
N TYR A 260 -14.57 -7.56 -3.58
CA TYR A 260 -14.85 -7.37 -2.15
C TYR A 260 -13.78 -6.49 -1.47
N ASN A 261 -12.52 -6.69 -1.83
CA ASN A 261 -11.40 -5.95 -1.26
C ASN A 261 -11.44 -4.44 -1.58
N ILE A 262 -12.14 -4.01 -2.64
CA ILE A 262 -12.36 -2.57 -2.93
C ILE A 262 -13.03 -1.89 -1.73
N VAL A 263 -14.11 -2.48 -1.22
CA VAL A 263 -14.85 -1.94 -0.08
C VAL A 263 -13.99 -1.94 1.18
N PHE A 264 -13.39 -3.08 1.51
CA PHE A 264 -12.63 -3.23 2.74
C PHE A 264 -11.35 -2.38 2.76
N SER A 265 -10.61 -2.28 1.65
CA SER A 265 -9.45 -1.41 1.54
C SER A 265 -9.81 0.08 1.63
N GLY A 266 -10.98 0.46 1.10
CA GLY A 266 -11.52 1.81 1.26
C GLY A 266 -11.78 2.16 2.73
N LEU A 267 -12.48 1.28 3.47
CA LEU A 267 -12.75 1.45 4.90
C LEU A 267 -11.45 1.48 5.73
N GLN A 268 -10.51 0.58 5.43
CA GLN A 268 -9.19 0.57 6.07
C GLN A 268 -8.43 1.88 5.85
N SER A 269 -8.49 2.45 4.63
CA SER A 269 -7.83 3.71 4.32
C SER A 269 -8.41 4.87 5.12
N ILE A 270 -9.73 4.94 5.28
CA ILE A 270 -10.40 5.97 6.10
C ILE A 270 -9.95 5.86 7.56
N CYS A 271 -9.99 4.66 8.15
CA CYS A 271 -9.60 4.45 9.54
C CYS A 271 -8.09 4.69 9.77
N SER A 272 -7.24 4.32 8.79
CA SER A 272 -5.80 4.60 8.83
C SER A 272 -5.50 6.10 8.83
N ASN A 273 -6.23 6.89 8.07
CA ASN A 273 -6.09 8.34 8.07
C ASN A 273 -6.51 8.95 9.42
N LEU A 274 -7.60 8.45 10.02
CA LEU A 274 -8.04 8.88 11.35
C LEU A 274 -6.97 8.62 12.41
N ILE A 275 -6.43 7.41 12.48
CA ILE A 275 -5.38 7.10 13.48
C ILE A 275 -4.09 7.88 13.22
N THR A 276 -3.73 8.10 11.96
CA THR A 276 -2.56 8.91 11.59
C THR A 276 -2.70 10.35 12.08
N ALA A 277 -3.89 10.93 12.01
CA ALA A 277 -4.18 12.27 12.53
C ALA A 277 -4.11 12.34 14.08
N LEU A 278 -4.45 11.26 14.77
CA LEU A 278 -4.44 11.17 16.24
C LEU A 278 -3.06 10.80 16.82
N THR A 279 -2.22 10.13 16.04
CA THR A 279 -0.88 9.67 16.46
C THR A 279 0.02 10.76 17.06
N PRO A 280 0.12 12.00 16.51
CA PRO A 280 0.96 13.05 17.08
C PRO A 280 0.55 13.46 18.50
N PHE A 281 -0.74 13.41 18.83
CA PHE A 281 -1.24 13.73 20.18
C PHE A 281 -0.80 12.69 21.21
N LEU A 282 -0.92 11.39 20.86
CA LEU A 282 -0.39 10.30 21.70
C LEU A 282 1.13 10.41 21.85
N GLY A 283 1.84 10.70 20.75
CA GLY A 283 3.30 10.84 20.74
C GLY A 283 3.80 11.97 21.67
N ARG A 284 3.08 13.09 21.72
CA ARG A 284 3.41 14.20 22.62
C ARG A 284 3.30 13.78 24.09
N GLU A 285 2.19 13.17 24.50
CA GLU A 285 2.00 12.78 25.89
C GLU A 285 2.95 11.66 26.31
N TYR A 286 3.28 10.74 25.37
CA TYR A 286 4.31 9.73 25.59
C TYR A 286 5.70 10.35 25.81
N ALA A 287 6.10 11.32 24.97
CA ALA A 287 7.39 12.01 25.08
C ALA A 287 7.52 12.86 26.36
N LEU A 288 6.40 13.40 26.86
CA LEU A 288 6.36 14.15 28.11
C LEU A 288 6.27 13.27 29.37
N ASN A 289 6.30 11.94 29.21
CA ASN A 289 6.10 10.97 30.30
C ASN A 289 4.79 11.20 31.11
N ASN A 290 3.78 11.82 30.49
CA ASN A 290 2.51 12.10 31.14
C ASN A 290 1.58 10.90 31.06
N ARG A 291 1.89 9.88 31.86
CA ARG A 291 1.23 8.57 31.80
C ARG A 291 -0.30 8.66 32.02
N LYS A 292 -0.77 9.45 33.00
CA LYS A 292 -2.21 9.56 33.27
C LYS A 292 -2.98 10.10 32.06
N LYS A 293 -2.42 11.09 31.38
CA LYS A 293 -3.06 11.71 30.22
C LYS A 293 -2.94 10.82 28.98
N LEU A 294 -1.81 10.15 28.83
CA LEU A 294 -1.61 9.16 27.76
C LEU A 294 -2.64 8.04 27.85
N LEU A 295 -2.85 7.45 29.05
CA LEU A 295 -3.85 6.41 29.30
C LEU A 295 -5.26 6.90 28.92
N LYS A 296 -5.70 8.06 29.47
CA LYS A 296 -7.03 8.60 29.16
C LYS A 296 -7.23 8.85 27.66
N MET A 297 -6.21 9.34 26.98
CA MET A 297 -6.28 9.57 25.53
C MET A 297 -6.32 8.26 24.74
N TYR A 298 -5.53 7.27 25.16
CA TYR A 298 -5.51 5.97 24.51
C TYR A 298 -6.85 5.25 24.67
N ASP A 299 -7.39 5.19 25.90
CA ASP A 299 -8.71 4.61 26.21
C ASP A 299 -9.82 5.29 25.39
N PHE A 300 -9.78 6.62 25.28
CA PHE A 300 -10.73 7.36 24.46
C PHE A 300 -10.62 7.01 22.97
N ILE A 301 -9.39 6.93 22.43
CA ILE A 301 -9.18 6.56 21.04
C ILE A 301 -9.59 5.11 20.78
N GLU A 302 -9.25 4.19 21.66
CA GLU A 302 -9.64 2.77 21.55
C GLU A 302 -11.17 2.62 21.58
N PHE A 303 -11.84 3.28 22.53
CA PHE A 303 -13.31 3.32 22.63
C PHE A 303 -13.94 3.92 21.36
N MET A 304 -13.42 5.04 20.87
CA MET A 304 -13.90 5.67 19.63
C MET A 304 -13.75 4.74 18.44
N PHE A 305 -12.58 4.08 18.30
CA PHE A 305 -12.35 3.12 17.21
C PHE A 305 -13.27 1.91 17.30
N PHE A 306 -13.50 1.38 18.50
CA PHE A 306 -14.44 0.28 18.72
C PHE A 306 -15.85 0.64 18.24
N ASN A 307 -16.36 1.82 18.61
CA ASN A 307 -17.69 2.29 18.17
C ASN A 307 -17.75 2.52 16.66
N ILE A 308 -16.73 3.15 16.06
CA ILE A 308 -16.65 3.38 14.60
C ILE A 308 -16.64 2.05 13.87
N VAL A 309 -15.82 1.10 14.30
CA VAL A 309 -15.72 -0.23 13.69
C VAL A 309 -17.04 -0.96 13.78
N THR A 310 -17.65 -1.00 14.97
CA THR A 310 -18.95 -1.65 15.17
C THR A 310 -20.01 -1.07 14.25
N PHE A 311 -20.13 0.25 14.18
CA PHE A 311 -21.12 0.90 13.32
C PHE A 311 -20.86 0.63 11.84
N ILE A 312 -19.65 0.94 11.35
CA ILE A 312 -19.31 0.82 9.92
C ILE A 312 -19.43 -0.64 9.46
N TYR A 313 -18.91 -1.60 10.24
CA TYR A 313 -18.94 -3.00 9.82
C TYR A 313 -20.30 -3.65 9.98
N SER A 314 -21.17 -3.19 10.89
CA SER A 314 -22.58 -3.60 10.92
C SER A 314 -23.31 -3.14 9.66
N VAL A 315 -23.11 -1.89 9.23
CA VAL A 315 -23.68 -1.40 7.96
C VAL A 315 -23.09 -2.17 6.77
N THR A 316 -21.77 -2.40 6.76
CA THR A 316 -21.12 -3.15 5.69
C THR A 316 -21.65 -4.57 5.59
N MET A 317 -21.89 -5.24 6.71
CA MET A 317 -22.45 -6.60 6.75
C MET A 317 -23.80 -6.70 6.04
N LEU A 318 -24.64 -5.69 6.17
CA LEU A 318 -25.95 -5.63 5.51
C LEU A 318 -25.84 -5.23 4.04
N MET A 319 -24.91 -4.35 3.72
CA MET A 319 -24.86 -3.71 2.39
C MET A 319 -23.89 -4.36 1.41
N ILE A 320 -22.97 -5.22 1.87
CA ILE A 320 -21.90 -5.76 1.01
C ILE A 320 -22.43 -6.64 -0.12
N VAL A 321 -23.40 -7.51 0.16
CA VAL A 321 -23.99 -8.39 -0.85
C VAL A 321 -24.81 -7.58 -1.86
N PRO A 322 -25.74 -6.70 -1.47
CA PRO A 322 -26.40 -5.77 -2.40
C PRO A 322 -25.44 -4.96 -3.25
N PHE A 323 -24.37 -4.42 -2.63
CA PHE A 323 -23.35 -3.67 -3.36
C PHE A 323 -22.69 -4.53 -4.45
N VAL A 324 -22.22 -5.72 -4.11
CA VAL A 324 -21.57 -6.62 -5.07
C VAL A 324 -22.53 -7.00 -6.19
N THR A 325 -23.80 -7.30 -5.89
CA THR A 325 -24.82 -7.62 -6.88
C THR A 325 -25.00 -6.50 -7.92
N ILE A 326 -25.07 -5.24 -7.45
CA ILE A 326 -25.20 -4.07 -8.36
C ILE A 326 -23.90 -3.85 -9.13
N TYR A 327 -22.76 -3.99 -8.44
CA TYR A 327 -21.44 -3.71 -9.00
C TYR A 327 -21.04 -4.68 -10.11
N THR A 328 -21.46 -5.94 -10.00
CA THR A 328 -21.14 -7.02 -10.95
C THR A 328 -22.34 -7.51 -11.76
N TYR A 329 -23.33 -6.63 -11.98
CA TYR A 329 -24.61 -6.98 -12.62
C TYR A 329 -24.44 -7.66 -14.00
N ASN A 330 -23.47 -7.25 -14.81
CA ASN A 330 -23.20 -7.81 -16.14
C ASN A 330 -21.87 -8.61 -16.16
N ALA A 331 -21.46 -9.20 -15.04
CA ALA A 331 -20.25 -9.99 -15.00
C ALA A 331 -20.48 -11.40 -15.59
N ASP A 332 -19.41 -12.00 -16.09
CA ASP A 332 -19.34 -13.31 -16.72
C ASP A 332 -19.39 -14.48 -15.72
N ILE A 333 -19.08 -14.24 -14.45
CA ILE A 333 -19.09 -15.23 -13.36
C ILE A 333 -19.96 -14.77 -12.19
N ASN A 334 -20.24 -15.70 -11.27
CA ASN A 334 -20.93 -15.37 -10.02
C ASN A 334 -19.97 -14.73 -9.01
N TYR A 335 -20.29 -13.53 -8.54
CA TYR A 335 -19.60 -12.80 -7.48
C TYR A 335 -20.29 -12.86 -6.12
N ILE A 336 -21.49 -13.46 -6.03
CA ILE A 336 -22.32 -13.41 -4.84
C ILE A 336 -21.96 -14.57 -3.91
N TYR A 337 -21.16 -14.31 -2.88
CA TYR A 337 -20.71 -15.25 -1.86
C TYR A 337 -21.03 -14.73 -0.44
N PRO A 338 -22.25 -14.93 0.11
CA PRO A 338 -22.64 -14.34 1.39
C PRO A 338 -21.77 -14.77 2.57
N ILE A 339 -21.37 -16.04 2.63
CA ILE A 339 -20.51 -16.58 3.70
C ILE A 339 -19.12 -15.95 3.62
N PHE A 340 -18.56 -15.84 2.41
CA PHE A 340 -17.29 -15.15 2.17
C PHE A 340 -17.37 -13.69 2.63
N ALA A 341 -18.43 -12.98 2.25
CA ALA A 341 -18.69 -11.60 2.65
C ALA A 341 -18.70 -11.45 4.17
N ALA A 342 -19.46 -12.30 4.88
CA ALA A 342 -19.55 -12.26 6.33
C ALA A 342 -18.19 -12.47 7.01
N ILE A 343 -17.43 -13.50 6.62
CA ILE A 343 -16.10 -13.75 7.17
C ILE A 343 -15.16 -12.59 6.87
N PHE A 344 -15.24 -12.00 5.67
CA PHE A 344 -14.38 -10.87 5.28
C PHE A 344 -14.67 -9.61 6.12
N VAL A 345 -15.94 -9.34 6.45
CA VAL A 345 -16.34 -8.26 7.37
C VAL A 345 -15.62 -8.41 8.71
N TYR A 346 -15.69 -9.58 9.36
CA TYR A 346 -15.02 -9.82 10.64
C TYR A 346 -13.50 -9.73 10.52
N THR A 347 -12.93 -10.30 9.47
CA THR A 347 -11.47 -10.25 9.20
C THR A 347 -10.97 -8.82 9.09
N SER A 348 -11.68 -7.99 8.34
CA SER A 348 -11.33 -6.59 8.16
C SER A 348 -11.55 -5.75 9.43
N ALA A 349 -12.55 -6.07 10.24
CA ALA A 349 -12.77 -5.44 11.54
C ALA A 349 -11.56 -5.67 12.49
N PHE A 350 -11.03 -6.89 12.58
CA PHE A 350 -9.83 -7.17 13.38
C PHE A 350 -8.61 -6.37 12.93
N TYR A 351 -8.45 -6.16 11.62
CA TYR A 351 -7.37 -5.34 11.10
C TYR A 351 -7.45 -3.90 11.59
N ILE A 352 -8.65 -3.31 11.66
CA ILE A 352 -8.82 -1.92 12.09
C ILE A 352 -8.73 -1.79 13.62
N LEU A 353 -9.30 -2.74 14.38
CA LEU A 353 -9.27 -2.72 15.85
C LEU A 353 -7.85 -2.72 16.43
N LYS A 354 -6.86 -3.30 15.74
CA LYS A 354 -5.46 -3.25 16.18
C LYS A 354 -4.73 -1.93 15.87
N MET A 355 -5.32 -1.01 15.08
CA MET A 355 -4.63 0.21 14.62
C MET A 355 -4.21 1.16 15.76
N PRO A 356 -5.04 1.44 16.80
CA PRO A 356 -4.64 2.29 17.91
C PRO A 356 -3.42 1.74 18.65
N SER A 357 -3.40 0.45 18.95
CA SER A 357 -2.30 -0.25 19.62
C SER A 357 -1.03 -0.24 18.75
N ASN A 358 -1.13 -0.48 17.45
CA ASN A 358 -0.01 -0.38 16.52
C ASN A 358 0.57 1.06 16.46
N ALA A 359 -0.27 2.09 16.52
CA ALA A 359 0.18 3.47 16.56
C ALA A 359 1.04 3.73 17.80
N LEU A 360 0.64 3.20 18.97
CA LEU A 360 1.39 3.37 20.20
C LEU A 360 2.71 2.58 20.20
N ILE A 361 2.75 1.37 19.61
CA ILE A 361 3.99 0.62 19.37
C ILE A 361 4.96 1.42 18.49
N ASN A 362 4.45 2.05 17.43
CA ASN A 362 5.27 2.88 16.54
C ASN A 362 5.82 4.13 17.25
N ILE A 363 5.02 4.79 18.09
CA ILE A 363 5.41 5.96 18.90
C ILE A 363 6.50 5.59 19.91
N SER A 364 6.32 4.46 20.60
CA SER A 364 7.26 3.99 21.63
C SER A 364 8.56 3.41 21.04
N GLY A 365 8.60 3.16 19.73
CA GLY A 365 9.77 2.60 19.04
C GLY A 365 10.02 1.11 19.31
N HIS A 366 9.03 0.37 19.83
CA HIS A 366 9.13 -1.05 20.17
C HIS A 366 9.14 -1.97 18.92
N PHE A 367 9.85 -1.56 17.85
CA PHE A 367 9.93 -2.34 16.61
C PHE A 367 10.70 -3.65 16.77
N LYS A 368 11.80 -3.63 17.54
CA LYS A 368 12.64 -4.81 17.77
C LYS A 368 11.88 -5.89 18.55
N GLU A 369 11.17 -5.49 19.59
CA GLU A 369 10.40 -6.36 20.47
C GLU A 369 9.18 -6.98 19.78
N THR A 370 8.60 -6.27 18.81
CA THR A 370 7.38 -6.70 18.10
C THR A 370 7.66 -7.32 16.73
N ARG A 371 8.91 -7.27 16.24
CA ARG A 371 9.32 -7.83 14.94
C ARG A 371 8.92 -9.29 14.77
N TRP A 372 9.23 -10.12 15.76
CA TRP A 372 8.95 -11.55 15.71
C TRP A 372 7.45 -11.87 15.62
N ARG A 373 6.63 -11.05 16.28
CA ARG A 373 5.17 -11.15 16.24
C ARG A 373 4.61 -10.79 14.86
N ALA A 374 5.20 -9.80 14.18
CA ALA A 374 4.82 -9.44 12.82
C ALA A 374 5.19 -10.55 11.80
N ILE A 375 6.36 -11.19 11.99
CA ILE A 375 6.75 -12.35 11.17
C ILE A 375 5.76 -13.50 11.39
N LEU A 376 5.42 -13.80 12.65
CA LEU A 376 4.46 -14.86 12.98
C LEU A 376 3.08 -14.59 12.38
N GLU A 377 2.57 -13.35 12.44
CA GLU A 377 1.34 -12.93 11.78
C GLU A 377 1.37 -13.25 10.26
N ALA A 378 2.48 -12.89 9.59
CA ALA A 378 2.66 -13.14 8.16
C ALA A 378 2.69 -14.65 7.84
N ILE A 379 3.43 -15.45 8.63
CA ILE A 379 3.51 -16.91 8.46
C ILE A 379 2.13 -17.54 8.68
N LEU A 380 1.45 -17.19 9.77
CA LEU A 380 0.10 -17.69 10.05
C LEU A 380 -0.88 -17.34 8.93
N THR A 381 -0.82 -16.09 8.42
CA THR A 381 -1.65 -15.67 7.29
C THR A 381 -1.40 -16.54 6.08
N LEU A 382 -0.15 -16.77 5.67
CA LEU A 382 0.18 -17.60 4.50
C LEU A 382 -0.26 -19.06 4.68
N VAL A 383 0.14 -19.67 5.81
CA VAL A 383 -0.08 -21.10 6.04
C VAL A 383 -1.57 -21.41 6.21
N LEU A 384 -2.27 -20.67 7.06
CA LEU A 384 -3.69 -20.91 7.32
C LEU A 384 -4.53 -20.59 6.08
N SER A 385 -4.24 -19.47 5.39
CA SER A 385 -4.95 -19.14 4.16
C SER A 385 -4.77 -20.22 3.09
N PHE A 386 -3.56 -20.73 2.89
CA PHE A 386 -3.29 -21.78 1.90
C PHE A 386 -4.01 -23.09 2.26
N ILE A 387 -3.92 -23.54 3.54
CA ILE A 387 -4.55 -24.79 3.99
C ILE A 387 -6.08 -24.70 3.88
N PHE A 388 -6.67 -23.61 4.38
CA PHE A 388 -8.12 -23.46 4.37
C PHE A 388 -8.67 -23.21 2.96
N THR A 389 -7.93 -22.51 2.08
CA THR A 389 -8.34 -22.34 0.68
C THR A 389 -8.46 -23.67 -0.04
N LYS A 390 -7.50 -24.58 0.16
CA LYS A 390 -7.59 -25.95 -0.40
C LYS A 390 -8.75 -26.77 0.12
N LYS A 391 -9.21 -26.54 1.36
CA LYS A 391 -10.31 -27.30 1.98
C LYS A 391 -11.70 -26.69 1.76
N MET A 392 -11.79 -25.36 1.75
CA MET A 392 -13.07 -24.61 1.79
C MET A 392 -13.23 -23.65 0.61
N GLY A 393 -12.35 -23.75 -0.41
CA GLY A 393 -12.39 -22.84 -1.55
C GLY A 393 -12.18 -21.38 -1.16
N ILE A 394 -12.89 -20.48 -1.82
CA ILE A 394 -12.74 -19.02 -1.61
C ILE A 394 -13.02 -18.58 -0.17
N ASN A 395 -13.91 -19.26 0.57
CA ASN A 395 -14.20 -18.96 1.97
C ASN A 395 -12.97 -19.17 2.87
N GLY A 396 -12.13 -20.14 2.52
CA GLY A 396 -10.95 -20.50 3.28
C GLY A 396 -9.89 -19.41 3.33
N ILE A 397 -9.75 -18.59 2.28
CA ILE A 397 -8.74 -17.53 2.24
C ILE A 397 -9.00 -16.48 3.31
N VAL A 398 -10.25 -16.03 3.45
CA VAL A 398 -10.64 -15.02 4.43
C VAL A 398 -10.70 -15.60 5.85
N LEU A 399 -11.06 -16.86 6.00
CA LEU A 399 -11.06 -17.55 7.30
C LEU A 399 -9.62 -17.69 7.84
N GLY A 400 -8.67 -18.14 7.02
CA GLY A 400 -7.27 -18.26 7.40
C GLY A 400 -6.63 -16.92 7.75
N THR A 401 -6.88 -15.90 6.93
CA THR A 401 -6.45 -14.51 7.21
C THR A 401 -7.11 -13.99 8.48
N GLY A 402 -8.41 -14.26 8.69
CA GLY A 402 -9.18 -13.81 9.85
C GLY A 402 -8.65 -14.37 11.17
N ILE A 403 -8.27 -15.65 11.21
CA ILE A 403 -7.66 -16.28 12.39
C ILE A 403 -6.31 -15.61 12.71
N ALA A 404 -5.45 -15.40 11.71
CA ALA A 404 -4.16 -14.76 11.90
C ALA A 404 -4.29 -13.31 12.40
N LEU A 405 -5.20 -12.54 11.80
CA LEU A 405 -5.48 -11.15 12.20
C LEU A 405 -6.15 -11.06 13.56
N GLY A 406 -7.06 -11.97 13.89
CA GLY A 406 -7.70 -12.05 15.21
C GLY A 406 -6.68 -12.31 16.32
N TRP A 407 -5.80 -13.32 16.12
CA TRP A 407 -4.68 -13.57 17.02
C TRP A 407 -3.80 -12.31 17.18
N ARG A 408 -3.45 -11.68 16.07
CA ARG A 408 -2.58 -10.48 16.10
C ARG A 408 -3.26 -9.28 16.77
N CYS A 409 -4.55 -9.11 16.59
CA CYS A 409 -5.33 -8.07 17.24
C CYS A 409 -5.25 -8.21 18.77
N ILE A 410 -5.55 -9.40 19.29
CA ILE A 410 -5.47 -9.72 20.72
C ILE A 410 -4.04 -9.53 21.24
N ASP A 411 -3.05 -10.09 20.56
CA ASP A 411 -1.64 -10.00 20.95
C ASP A 411 -1.15 -8.54 21.01
N THR A 412 -1.52 -7.71 20.03
CA THR A 412 -1.10 -6.32 19.94
C THR A 412 -1.70 -5.48 21.08
N ILE A 413 -2.99 -5.67 21.37
CA ILE A 413 -3.69 -4.99 22.49
C ILE A 413 -3.06 -5.40 23.83
N LEU A 414 -2.89 -6.70 24.07
CA LEU A 414 -2.28 -7.20 25.29
C LEU A 414 -0.84 -6.73 25.48
N TYR A 415 -0.05 -6.71 24.41
CA TYR A 415 1.32 -6.19 24.44
C TYR A 415 1.36 -4.72 24.80
N THR A 416 0.52 -3.91 24.17
CA THR A 416 0.45 -2.46 24.41
C THR A 416 0.08 -2.17 25.86
N ASN A 417 -0.95 -2.83 26.38
CA ASN A 417 -1.40 -2.63 27.76
C ASN A 417 -0.32 -3.06 28.77
N LYS A 418 0.27 -4.25 28.61
CA LYS A 418 1.23 -4.79 29.59
C LYS A 418 2.63 -4.17 29.51
N LYS A 419 3.11 -3.75 28.32
CA LYS A 419 4.52 -3.35 28.11
C LYS A 419 4.71 -1.85 27.87
N ILE A 420 3.72 -1.16 27.34
CA ILE A 420 3.82 0.27 27.02
C ILE A 420 3.01 1.09 28.04
N LEU A 421 1.75 0.73 28.26
CA LEU A 421 0.88 1.40 29.21
C LEU A 421 1.09 0.92 30.64
N LEU A 422 1.62 -0.28 30.85
CA LEU A 422 1.87 -0.92 32.14
C LEU A 422 0.59 -1.01 33.02
N CYS A 423 -0.53 -1.35 32.39
CA CYS A 423 -1.82 -1.60 33.04
C CYS A 423 -2.02 -3.09 33.27
#